data_7c08b18f1bc139eb30d8eb49cd6731b7
#
_entry.id   7c08b18f1bc139eb30d8eb49cd6731b7
#
_cell.length_a   1.000
_cell.length_b   1.000
_cell.length_c   1.000
_cell.angle_alpha   90.00
_cell.angle_beta   90.00
_cell.angle_gamma   90.00
#
_symmetry.space_group_name_H-M   'P 1'
#
loop_
_entity.id
_entity.type
_entity.pdbx_description
1 polymer ?
#
loop_
_entity_poly.entity_id
_entity_poly.type
_entity_poly.pdbx_seq_one_letter_code
_entity_poly.pdbx_strand_id
1 'polypeptide(L)'
;MTDTARRVALACPACSPDLETVHEVLSPGGQATVRCSECGHVHKEALPEERTVSREVVVSQDGESFPARTEVPAEEMLAVGEEFLLETEEAIMSVRITSLELDGGRTEEALADDVRTIWTRAVGNVSVSVTAHPKGGEADGTRGFDLQVPGDYEFVVGETDQLGDEEFTVEGVLVREDAHGYDFEKLDHDGDTVLAKDCKRVYARDESTSAWSAW
;
A
#
# COMPACT_ATOMS: atom_id res chain seq x y z
N MET A 1 15.82 -12.91 -7.79
CA MET A 1 15.96 -11.61 -8.49
C MET A 1 15.55 -11.86 -9.93
N THR A 2 14.29 -11.73 -10.25
CA THR A 2 13.81 -11.77 -11.64
C THR A 2 13.90 -10.35 -12.17
N ASP A 3 15.01 -10.08 -12.88
CA ASP A 3 15.15 -8.88 -13.70
C ASP A 3 14.06 -8.96 -14.78
N THR A 4 12.96 -8.25 -14.61
CA THR A 4 11.91 -8.15 -15.61
C THR A 4 12.42 -7.20 -16.68
N ALA A 5 13.09 -7.73 -17.70
CA ALA A 5 13.61 -6.96 -18.81
C ALA A 5 12.49 -6.08 -19.40
N ARG A 6 12.68 -4.76 -19.35
CA ARG A 6 11.73 -3.78 -19.91
C ARG A 6 11.52 -4.07 -21.39
N ARG A 7 10.26 -4.19 -21.81
CA ARG A 7 9.87 -4.43 -23.21
C ARG A 7 9.20 -3.19 -23.78
N VAL A 8 9.53 -2.89 -25.02
CA VAL A 8 9.01 -1.72 -25.76
C VAL A 8 8.57 -2.13 -27.16
N ALA A 9 7.55 -1.48 -27.68
CA ALA A 9 7.11 -1.64 -29.07
C ALA A 9 7.88 -0.64 -29.94
N LEU A 10 8.64 -1.14 -30.93
CA LEU A 10 9.46 -0.36 -31.85
C LEU A 10 9.46 -1.00 -33.22
N ALA A 11 9.66 -0.21 -34.28
CA ALA A 11 9.91 -0.73 -35.63
C ALA A 11 11.27 -1.44 -35.69
N CYS A 12 11.28 -2.67 -36.17
CA CYS A 12 12.53 -3.40 -36.35
C CYS A 12 13.13 -3.17 -37.73
N PRO A 13 14.32 -2.57 -37.84
CA PRO A 13 14.90 -2.30 -39.17
C PRO A 13 15.22 -3.57 -39.96
N ALA A 14 15.29 -4.73 -39.31
CA ALA A 14 15.63 -6.00 -39.94
C ALA A 14 14.42 -6.82 -40.42
N CYS A 15 13.34 -6.89 -39.62
CA CYS A 15 12.21 -7.77 -39.97
C CYS A 15 10.87 -7.06 -40.09
N SER A 16 10.72 -5.84 -39.56
CA SER A 16 9.44 -5.11 -39.55
C SER A 16 9.69 -3.59 -39.55
N PRO A 17 10.15 -3.00 -40.65
CA PRO A 17 10.51 -1.59 -40.67
C PRO A 17 9.31 -0.64 -40.58
N ASP A 18 8.11 -1.12 -40.95
CA ASP A 18 6.89 -0.31 -41.02
C ASP A 18 5.89 -0.60 -39.91
N LEU A 19 6.13 -1.66 -39.11
CA LEU A 19 5.24 -2.06 -38.03
C LEU A 19 6.05 -2.30 -36.76
N GLU A 20 5.47 -1.88 -35.66
CA GLU A 20 6.08 -2.09 -34.32
C GLU A 20 6.07 -3.58 -33.94
N THR A 21 7.19 -4.04 -33.43
CA THR A 21 7.39 -5.35 -32.84
C THR A 21 7.95 -5.21 -31.44
N VAL A 22 7.77 -6.23 -30.60
CA VAL A 22 8.25 -6.19 -29.22
C VAL A 22 9.78 -6.28 -29.20
N HIS A 23 10.42 -5.37 -28.46
CA HIS A 23 11.85 -5.35 -28.24
C HIS A 23 12.15 -5.41 -26.74
N GLU A 24 13.19 -6.14 -26.39
CA GLU A 24 13.78 -6.18 -25.06
C GLU A 24 14.83 -5.08 -24.92
N VAL A 25 14.74 -4.25 -23.88
CA VAL A 25 15.73 -3.20 -23.61
C VAL A 25 16.92 -3.84 -22.89
N LEU A 26 18.06 -3.90 -23.56
CA LEU A 26 19.31 -4.47 -23.03
C LEU A 26 20.11 -3.44 -22.23
N SER A 27 20.06 -2.16 -22.64
CA SER A 27 20.73 -1.06 -21.96
C SER A 27 19.91 0.21 -22.13
N PRO A 28 19.39 0.80 -21.04
CA PRO A 28 18.66 2.06 -21.09
C PRO A 28 19.59 3.24 -21.34
N GLY A 29 19.04 4.37 -21.84
CA GLY A 29 19.75 5.61 -22.08
C GLY A 29 19.14 6.39 -23.24
N GLY A 30 19.63 7.60 -23.53
CA GLY A 30 19.11 8.45 -24.61
C GLY A 30 19.11 7.78 -26.01
N GLN A 31 20.01 6.82 -26.23
CA GLN A 31 19.93 5.81 -27.29
C GLN A 31 20.03 4.43 -26.63
N ALA A 32 18.89 3.84 -26.35
CA ALA A 32 18.83 2.51 -25.75
C ALA A 32 19.28 1.44 -26.74
N THR A 33 19.95 0.41 -26.23
CA THR A 33 20.23 -0.81 -27.00
C THR A 33 19.07 -1.78 -26.81
N VAL A 34 18.42 -2.15 -27.91
CA VAL A 34 17.24 -3.02 -27.87
C VAL A 34 17.47 -4.26 -28.73
N ARG A 35 16.80 -5.37 -28.36
CA ARG A 35 16.79 -6.62 -29.10
C ARG A 35 15.38 -6.94 -29.55
N CYS A 36 15.16 -7.12 -30.83
CA CYS A 36 13.88 -7.58 -31.35
C CYS A 36 13.55 -9.00 -30.86
N SER A 37 12.37 -9.20 -30.30
CA SER A 37 11.93 -10.51 -29.80
C SER A 37 11.62 -11.50 -30.93
N GLU A 38 11.33 -11.01 -32.16
CA GLU A 38 10.99 -11.87 -33.31
C GLU A 38 12.22 -12.37 -34.07
N CYS A 39 13.17 -11.46 -34.39
CA CYS A 39 14.32 -11.83 -35.24
C CYS A 39 15.66 -11.81 -34.49
N GLY A 40 15.68 -11.37 -33.23
CA GLY A 40 16.91 -11.29 -32.44
C GLY A 40 17.85 -10.13 -32.81
N HIS A 41 17.49 -9.29 -33.80
CA HIS A 41 18.32 -8.16 -34.22
C HIS A 41 18.52 -7.17 -33.07
N VAL A 42 19.77 -6.76 -32.88
CA VAL A 42 20.16 -5.78 -31.86
C VAL A 42 20.51 -4.47 -32.55
N HIS A 43 19.85 -3.39 -32.12
CA HIS A 43 20.11 -2.05 -32.66
C HIS A 43 19.96 -1.00 -31.55
N LYS A 44 20.34 0.24 -31.87
CA LYS A 44 20.15 1.38 -31.01
C LYS A 44 18.96 2.19 -31.49
N GLU A 45 18.08 2.53 -30.54
CA GLU A 45 16.89 3.32 -30.82
C GLU A 45 16.69 4.35 -29.73
N ALA A 46 16.22 5.54 -30.08
CA ALA A 46 15.76 6.51 -29.12
C ALA A 46 14.41 6.03 -28.55
N LEU A 47 14.39 5.67 -27.29
CA LEU A 47 13.11 5.37 -26.63
C LEU A 47 12.33 6.67 -26.42
N PRO A 48 10.99 6.63 -26.55
CA PRO A 48 10.17 7.74 -26.12
C PRO A 48 10.53 8.10 -24.66
N GLU A 49 10.86 9.36 -24.41
CA GLU A 49 11.02 9.85 -23.04
C GLU A 49 9.65 9.75 -22.37
N GLU A 50 9.55 8.97 -21.30
CA GLU A 50 8.37 8.97 -20.46
C GLU A 50 8.24 10.36 -19.84
N ARG A 51 7.21 11.08 -20.24
CA ARG A 51 6.90 12.36 -19.62
C ARG A 51 6.47 12.10 -18.16
N THR A 52 7.23 12.61 -17.21
CA THR A 52 6.87 12.61 -15.81
C THR A 52 6.15 13.91 -15.43
N VAL A 53 5.29 13.83 -14.45
CA VAL A 53 4.57 14.96 -13.88
C VAL A 53 4.77 14.96 -12.37
N SER A 54 5.02 16.16 -11.83
CA SER A 54 5.09 16.33 -10.39
C SER A 54 3.69 16.46 -9.80
N ARG A 55 3.35 15.62 -8.82
CA ARG A 55 2.04 15.62 -8.17
C ARG A 55 2.15 15.92 -6.69
N GLU A 56 1.19 16.69 -6.21
CA GLU A 56 1.03 16.93 -4.78
C GLU A 56 0.45 15.66 -4.13
N VAL A 57 1.06 15.23 -3.02
CA VAL A 57 0.61 14.11 -2.21
C VAL A 57 0.28 14.63 -0.83
N VAL A 58 -0.89 14.30 -0.31
CA VAL A 58 -1.24 14.57 1.09
C VAL A 58 -1.26 13.24 1.83
N VAL A 59 -0.36 13.10 2.79
CA VAL A 59 -0.23 11.88 3.60
C VAL A 59 -0.93 12.09 4.94
N SER A 60 -1.85 11.18 5.28
CA SER A 60 -2.46 11.12 6.61
C SER A 60 -1.78 10.02 7.44
N GLN A 61 -1.36 10.36 8.65
CA GLN A 61 -0.75 9.44 9.60
C GLN A 61 -1.11 9.87 11.03
N ASP A 62 -1.59 8.94 11.86
CA ASP A 62 -1.88 9.12 13.29
C ASP A 62 -2.73 10.37 13.63
N GLY A 63 -3.68 10.71 12.74
CA GLY A 63 -4.58 11.85 12.91
C GLY A 63 -4.02 13.19 12.41
N GLU A 64 -2.79 13.21 11.94
CA GLU A 64 -2.16 14.37 11.31
C GLU A 64 -2.08 14.19 9.80
N SER A 65 -1.90 15.28 9.06
CA SER A 65 -1.70 15.26 7.62
C SER A 65 -0.62 16.24 7.22
N PHE A 66 0.24 15.84 6.29
CA PHE A 66 1.29 16.69 5.76
C PHE A 66 1.40 16.57 4.23
N PRO A 67 1.81 17.66 3.55
CA PRO A 67 2.02 17.65 2.11
C PRO A 67 3.39 17.08 1.75
N ALA A 68 3.45 16.39 0.61
CA ALA A 68 4.66 15.94 -0.04
C ALA A 68 4.51 16.07 -1.56
N ARG A 69 5.51 15.67 -2.33
CA ARG A 69 5.47 15.62 -3.80
C ARG A 69 6.14 14.38 -4.30
N THR A 70 5.65 13.87 -5.43
CA THR A 70 6.24 12.74 -6.13
C THR A 70 6.25 13.00 -7.63
N GLU A 71 7.21 12.38 -8.32
CA GLU A 71 7.27 12.34 -9.78
C GLU A 71 6.62 11.04 -10.25
N VAL A 72 5.63 11.14 -11.13
CA VAL A 72 4.87 10.01 -11.65
C VAL A 72 4.86 10.08 -13.18
N PRO A 73 4.99 8.95 -13.91
CA PRO A 73 4.78 8.94 -15.35
C PRO A 73 3.38 9.51 -15.70
N ALA A 74 3.33 10.45 -16.64
CA ALA A 74 2.10 11.17 -16.97
C ALA A 74 0.94 10.27 -17.42
N GLU A 75 1.28 9.16 -18.08
CA GLU A 75 0.34 8.18 -18.61
C GLU A 75 0.06 7.02 -17.66
N GLU A 76 0.61 7.06 -16.44
CA GLU A 76 0.33 6.06 -15.40
C GLU A 76 -1.10 6.21 -14.90
N MET A 77 -1.82 5.09 -14.85
CA MET A 77 -3.14 5.03 -14.25
C MET A 77 -2.97 4.86 -12.75
N LEU A 78 -3.48 5.81 -11.99
CA LEU A 78 -3.51 5.76 -10.53
C LEU A 78 -4.89 5.32 -10.06
N ALA A 79 -4.96 4.45 -9.07
CA ALA A 79 -6.22 3.97 -8.50
C ALA A 79 -6.20 3.96 -6.97
N VAL A 80 -7.37 4.19 -6.38
CA VAL A 80 -7.60 4.03 -4.93
C VAL A 80 -7.26 2.60 -4.52
N GLY A 81 -6.56 2.45 -3.38
CA GLY A 81 -6.07 1.17 -2.88
C GLY A 81 -4.66 0.81 -3.31
N GLU A 82 -4.11 1.45 -4.34
CA GLU A 82 -2.72 1.23 -4.73
C GLU A 82 -1.74 1.75 -3.68
N GLU A 83 -0.63 1.03 -3.51
CA GLU A 83 0.44 1.38 -2.57
C GLU A 83 1.72 1.70 -3.32
N PHE A 84 2.40 2.74 -2.88
CA PHE A 84 3.70 3.11 -3.42
C PHE A 84 4.65 3.65 -2.34
N LEU A 85 5.94 3.70 -2.67
CA LEU A 85 6.96 4.30 -1.81
C LEU A 85 7.04 5.80 -2.11
N LEU A 86 6.79 6.60 -1.10
CA LEU A 86 6.91 8.05 -1.15
C LEU A 86 8.24 8.46 -0.50
N GLU A 87 9.12 9.08 -1.28
CA GLU A 87 10.33 9.71 -0.80
C GLU A 87 10.03 11.14 -0.35
N THR A 88 10.39 11.48 0.88
CA THR A 88 10.36 12.84 1.41
C THR A 88 11.77 13.25 1.86
N GLU A 89 11.96 14.50 2.22
CA GLU A 89 13.25 14.97 2.76
C GLU A 89 13.64 14.27 4.07
N GLU A 90 12.66 13.75 4.81
CA GLU A 90 12.84 13.18 6.15
C GLU A 90 12.88 11.66 6.15
N ALA A 91 12.12 11.00 5.24
CA ALA A 91 11.96 9.55 5.24
C ALA A 91 11.44 8.99 3.91
N ILE A 92 11.63 7.69 3.73
CA ILE A 92 10.91 6.90 2.73
C ILE A 92 9.77 6.17 3.45
N MET A 93 8.55 6.31 2.97
CA MET A 93 7.38 5.69 3.57
C MET A 93 6.51 4.99 2.55
N SER A 94 5.88 3.90 2.97
CA SER A 94 4.84 3.24 2.17
C SER A 94 3.51 3.93 2.43
N VAL A 95 2.85 4.35 1.36
CA VAL A 95 1.55 5.04 1.41
C VAL A 95 0.55 4.34 0.50
N ARG A 96 -0.74 4.40 0.85
CA ARG A 96 -1.85 3.89 0.04
C ARG A 96 -2.71 5.06 -0.42
N ILE A 97 -3.10 5.04 -1.69
CA ILE A 97 -4.02 6.03 -2.27
C ILE A 97 -5.41 5.82 -1.67
N THR A 98 -5.98 6.90 -1.12
CA THR A 98 -7.34 6.90 -0.55
C THR A 98 -8.32 7.70 -1.40
N SER A 99 -7.84 8.65 -2.21
CA SER A 99 -8.65 9.41 -3.16
C SER A 99 -7.75 10.15 -4.14
N LEU A 100 -8.24 10.41 -5.33
CA LEU A 100 -7.59 11.23 -6.35
C LEU A 100 -8.41 12.50 -6.59
N GLU A 101 -7.78 13.68 -6.55
CA GLU A 101 -8.43 14.96 -6.78
C GLU A 101 -8.06 15.50 -8.16
N LEU A 102 -9.08 15.79 -8.96
CA LEU A 102 -9.00 16.47 -10.25
C LEU A 102 -9.60 17.88 -10.15
N ASP A 103 -9.50 18.68 -11.20
CA ASP A 103 -10.13 20.03 -11.24
C ASP A 103 -11.65 19.99 -11.06
N GLY A 104 -12.31 18.88 -11.39
CA GLY A 104 -13.76 18.68 -11.33
C GLY A 104 -14.28 17.96 -10.09
N GLY A 105 -13.43 17.54 -9.18
CA GLY A 105 -13.79 16.76 -7.98
C GLY A 105 -12.90 15.54 -7.74
N ARG A 106 -13.38 14.61 -6.94
CA ARG A 106 -12.64 13.39 -6.57
C ARG A 106 -13.08 12.20 -7.42
N THR A 107 -12.15 11.29 -7.66
CA THR A 107 -12.37 10.02 -8.36
C THR A 107 -11.58 8.90 -7.70
N GLU A 108 -11.92 7.66 -8.05
CA GLU A 108 -11.22 6.45 -7.61
C GLU A 108 -10.09 6.06 -8.56
N GLU A 109 -10.13 6.51 -9.83
CA GLU A 109 -9.17 6.16 -10.88
C GLU A 109 -8.98 7.33 -11.83
N ALA A 110 -7.72 7.63 -12.21
CA ALA A 110 -7.38 8.65 -13.21
C ALA A 110 -5.95 8.50 -13.73
N LEU A 111 -5.67 9.04 -14.92
CA LEU A 111 -4.31 9.24 -15.41
C LEU A 111 -3.56 10.25 -14.51
N ALA A 112 -2.31 9.97 -14.22
CA ALA A 112 -1.49 10.84 -13.38
C ALA A 112 -1.44 12.29 -13.92
N ASP A 113 -1.52 12.48 -15.26
CA ASP A 113 -1.55 13.80 -15.87
C ASP A 113 -2.77 14.64 -15.51
N ASP A 114 -3.90 14.00 -15.25
CA ASP A 114 -5.17 14.65 -14.89
C ASP A 114 -5.32 14.90 -13.39
N VAL A 115 -4.52 14.19 -12.56
CA VAL A 115 -4.58 14.30 -11.11
C VAL A 115 -3.89 15.56 -10.63
N ARG A 116 -4.55 16.31 -9.76
CA ARG A 116 -4.00 17.47 -9.07
C ARG A 116 -3.35 17.09 -7.74
N THR A 117 -4.07 16.33 -6.92
CA THR A 117 -3.63 15.92 -5.59
C THR A 117 -3.94 14.44 -5.38
N ILE A 118 -2.95 13.69 -4.91
CA ILE A 118 -3.07 12.30 -4.50
C ILE A 118 -3.26 12.28 -2.97
N TRP A 119 -4.44 11.91 -2.51
CA TRP A 119 -4.71 11.72 -1.08
C TRP A 119 -4.30 10.32 -0.67
N THR A 120 -3.49 10.24 0.38
CA THR A 120 -2.91 8.96 0.84
C THR A 120 -2.96 8.84 2.35
N ARG A 121 -2.74 7.63 2.83
CA ARG A 121 -2.40 7.37 4.23
C ARG A 121 -1.14 6.51 4.33
N ALA A 122 -0.37 6.70 5.39
CA ALA A 122 0.77 5.84 5.69
C ALA A 122 0.29 4.41 6.02
N VAL A 123 0.98 3.42 5.43
CA VAL A 123 0.66 1.99 5.59
C VAL A 123 1.86 1.12 5.99
N GLY A 124 3.07 1.67 6.00
CA GLY A 124 4.27 0.93 6.37
C GLY A 124 4.38 0.65 7.87
N ASN A 125 4.01 1.63 8.68
CA ASN A 125 3.90 1.55 10.14
C ASN A 125 2.60 2.22 10.54
N VAL A 126 1.76 1.53 11.29
CA VAL A 126 0.40 1.97 11.57
C VAL A 126 0.07 1.91 13.06
N SER A 127 -0.77 2.86 13.47
CA SER A 127 -1.40 2.83 14.79
C SER A 127 -2.73 2.08 14.70
N VAL A 128 -2.85 0.97 15.42
CA VAL A 128 -4.07 0.16 15.48
C VAL A 128 -4.71 0.29 16.85
N SER A 129 -5.95 0.78 16.88
CA SER A 129 -6.72 0.87 18.13
C SER A 129 -7.22 -0.50 18.57
N VAL A 130 -6.95 -0.89 19.80
CA VAL A 130 -7.42 -2.12 20.43
C VAL A 130 -8.42 -1.79 21.51
N THR A 131 -9.51 -2.56 21.57
CA THR A 131 -10.47 -2.56 22.67
C THR A 131 -10.43 -3.92 23.34
N ALA A 132 -9.83 -4.02 24.53
CA ALA A 132 -9.66 -5.26 25.27
C ALA A 132 -10.68 -5.35 26.42
N HIS A 133 -11.39 -6.47 26.49
CA HIS A 133 -12.32 -6.81 27.55
C HIS A 133 -11.66 -7.74 28.56
N PRO A 134 -11.97 -7.64 29.87
CA PRO A 134 -11.41 -8.52 30.89
C PRO A 134 -11.89 -9.97 30.73
N LYS A 135 -11.06 -10.93 31.07
CA LYS A 135 -11.30 -12.38 30.98
C LYS A 135 -12.58 -12.89 31.69
N GLY A 136 -13.19 -12.12 32.55
CA GLY A 136 -14.39 -12.47 33.29
C GLY A 136 -15.71 -11.93 32.75
N GLY A 137 -15.69 -11.19 31.65
CA GLY A 137 -16.91 -10.63 31.02
C GLY A 137 -17.54 -9.47 31.80
N GLU A 138 -16.87 -8.91 32.81
CA GLU A 138 -17.32 -7.74 33.54
C GLU A 138 -17.06 -6.48 32.67
N ALA A 139 -18.12 -5.75 32.34
CA ALA A 139 -18.03 -4.55 31.48
C ALA A 139 -17.18 -3.42 32.08
N ASP A 140 -16.95 -3.44 33.39
CA ASP A 140 -16.28 -2.36 34.14
C ASP A 140 -14.75 -2.35 33.99
N GLY A 141 -14.16 -3.31 33.27
CA GLY A 141 -12.70 -3.42 33.04
C GLY A 141 -12.28 -3.28 31.59
N THR A 142 -13.17 -2.89 30.68
CA THR A 142 -12.81 -2.68 29.27
C THR A 142 -11.84 -1.51 29.14
N ARG A 143 -10.71 -1.74 28.47
CA ARG A 143 -9.72 -0.70 28.21
C ARG A 143 -9.43 -0.55 26.72
N GLY A 144 -9.11 0.66 26.32
CA GLY A 144 -8.65 0.97 24.96
C GLY A 144 -7.19 1.38 24.98
N PHE A 145 -6.42 0.92 24.01
CA PHE A 145 -5.04 1.33 23.79
C PHE A 145 -4.70 1.27 22.30
N ASP A 146 -3.62 1.92 21.90
CA ASP A 146 -3.15 1.93 20.53
C ASP A 146 -1.83 1.18 20.44
N LEU A 147 -1.70 0.34 19.41
CA LEU A 147 -0.49 -0.41 19.09
C LEU A 147 0.18 0.17 17.84
N GLN A 148 1.48 0.45 17.95
CA GLN A 148 2.30 0.78 16.81
C GLN A 148 2.92 -0.50 16.26
N VAL A 149 2.51 -0.91 15.05
CA VAL A 149 2.94 -2.16 14.43
C VAL A 149 3.28 -1.94 12.95
N PRO A 150 4.13 -2.80 12.34
CA PRO A 150 4.29 -2.83 10.90
C PRO A 150 2.94 -3.02 10.20
N GLY A 151 2.76 -2.37 9.05
CA GLY A 151 1.49 -2.45 8.31
C GLY A 151 1.16 -3.84 7.79
N ASP A 152 2.18 -4.67 7.59
CA ASP A 152 2.07 -6.07 7.17
C ASP A 152 1.97 -7.08 8.35
N TYR A 153 1.91 -6.58 9.59
CA TYR A 153 1.61 -7.43 10.74
C TYR A 153 0.20 -8.02 10.61
N GLU A 154 0.06 -9.32 10.89
CA GLU A 154 -1.20 -10.04 10.78
C GLU A 154 -1.85 -10.23 12.13
N PHE A 155 -3.09 -9.74 12.30
CA PHE A 155 -3.95 -10.11 13.41
C PHE A 155 -4.80 -11.31 13.02
N VAL A 156 -4.76 -12.37 13.82
CA VAL A 156 -5.51 -13.62 13.58
C VAL A 156 -6.55 -13.79 14.67
N VAL A 157 -7.82 -13.91 14.30
CA VAL A 157 -8.92 -14.13 15.25
C VAL A 157 -8.74 -15.48 15.94
N GLY A 158 -8.85 -15.50 17.26
CA GLY A 158 -8.62 -16.68 18.10
C GLY A 158 -7.19 -16.85 18.60
N GLU A 159 -6.20 -16.13 18.02
CA GLU A 159 -4.81 -16.18 18.48
C GLU A 159 -4.53 -15.15 19.58
N THR A 160 -3.51 -15.45 20.40
CA THR A 160 -3.03 -14.56 21.47
C THR A 160 -1.76 -13.88 21.00
N ASP A 161 -1.80 -12.56 20.98
CA ASP A 161 -0.68 -11.70 20.65
C ASP A 161 -0.01 -11.15 21.90
N GLN A 162 1.31 -11.00 21.86
CA GLN A 162 2.10 -10.26 22.84
C GLN A 162 2.87 -9.15 22.13
N LEU A 163 2.42 -7.91 22.31
CA LEU A 163 2.99 -6.73 21.66
C LEU A 163 3.40 -5.69 22.72
N GLY A 164 4.71 -5.55 22.93
CA GLY A 164 5.24 -4.77 24.03
C GLY A 164 4.84 -5.36 25.40
N ASP A 165 4.18 -4.55 26.21
CA ASP A 165 3.69 -4.95 27.54
C ASP A 165 2.24 -5.48 27.50
N GLU A 166 1.62 -5.53 26.31
CA GLU A 166 0.24 -5.95 26.12
C GLU A 166 0.17 -7.41 25.69
N GLU A 167 -0.67 -8.21 26.37
CA GLU A 167 -0.98 -9.59 26.02
C GLU A 167 -2.50 -9.74 25.92
N PHE A 168 -2.98 -10.14 24.75
CA PHE A 168 -4.42 -10.21 24.48
C PHE A 168 -4.74 -11.27 23.42
N THR A 169 -5.93 -11.85 23.49
CA THR A 169 -6.47 -12.76 22.47
C THR A 169 -7.39 -11.97 21.55
N VAL A 170 -7.14 -12.02 20.23
CA VAL A 170 -7.98 -11.36 19.21
C VAL A 170 -9.33 -12.07 19.14
N GLU A 171 -10.43 -11.34 19.35
CA GLU A 171 -11.81 -11.86 19.26
C GLU A 171 -12.54 -11.38 18.01
N GLY A 172 -12.01 -10.34 17.35
CA GLY A 172 -12.55 -9.85 16.11
C GLY A 172 -11.84 -8.59 15.64
N VAL A 173 -11.89 -8.35 14.33
CA VAL A 173 -11.26 -7.20 13.70
C VAL A 173 -12.29 -6.46 12.85
N LEU A 174 -12.37 -5.15 13.05
CA LEU A 174 -13.10 -4.26 12.16
C LEU A 174 -12.15 -3.80 11.05
N VAL A 175 -12.49 -4.08 9.81
CA VAL A 175 -11.73 -3.74 8.62
C VAL A 175 -11.99 -2.30 8.20
N ARG A 176 -11.01 -1.64 7.61
CA ARG A 176 -11.15 -0.28 7.04
C ARG A 176 -11.93 -0.33 5.73
N GLU A 177 -12.65 0.75 5.44
CA GLU A 177 -13.44 0.88 4.20
C GLU A 177 -12.57 0.95 2.93
N ASP A 178 -11.31 1.42 3.05
CA ASP A 178 -10.33 1.49 1.98
C ASP A 178 -9.45 0.22 1.85
N ALA A 179 -9.76 -0.82 2.60
CA ALA A 179 -9.09 -2.13 2.50
C ALA A 179 -9.75 -2.99 1.42
N HIS A 180 -8.93 -3.73 0.68
CA HIS A 180 -9.40 -4.62 -0.39
C HIS A 180 -9.05 -6.07 -0.06
N GLY A 181 -9.87 -7.01 -0.56
CA GLY A 181 -9.63 -8.44 -0.41
C GLY A 181 -10.29 -9.08 0.81
N TYR A 182 -11.17 -8.37 1.50
CA TYR A 182 -11.96 -8.88 2.62
C TYR A 182 -13.44 -8.95 2.23
N ASP A 183 -14.10 -10.07 2.57
CA ASP A 183 -15.51 -10.30 2.25
C ASP A 183 -16.46 -9.55 3.19
N PHE A 184 -16.00 -9.17 4.40
CA PHE A 184 -16.82 -8.55 5.44
C PHE A 184 -16.08 -7.38 6.10
N GLU A 185 -16.84 -6.38 6.56
CA GLU A 185 -16.32 -5.25 7.34
C GLU A 185 -15.86 -5.67 8.73
N LYS A 186 -16.37 -6.75 9.28
CA LYS A 186 -15.99 -7.33 10.56
C LYS A 186 -15.70 -8.82 10.38
N LEU A 187 -14.53 -9.23 10.82
CA LEU A 187 -14.05 -10.60 10.84
C LEU A 187 -14.00 -11.07 12.30
N ASP A 188 -14.71 -12.14 12.65
CA ASP A 188 -14.84 -12.64 14.02
C ASP A 188 -14.93 -14.18 14.11
N HIS A 189 -14.50 -14.88 13.07
CA HIS A 189 -14.38 -16.35 13.09
C HIS A 189 -12.92 -16.75 13.32
N ASP A 190 -12.72 -17.78 14.13
CA ASP A 190 -11.39 -18.32 14.41
C ASP A 190 -10.62 -18.61 13.13
N GLY A 191 -9.42 -18.03 13.01
CA GLY A 191 -8.54 -18.14 11.85
C GLY A 191 -8.73 -17.05 10.80
N ASP A 192 -9.71 -16.15 10.94
CA ASP A 192 -9.80 -14.95 10.10
C ASP A 192 -8.56 -14.09 10.32
N THR A 193 -7.95 -13.62 9.22
CA THR A 193 -6.69 -12.87 9.25
C THR A 193 -6.87 -11.49 8.62
N VAL A 194 -6.31 -10.45 9.26
CA VAL A 194 -6.33 -9.07 8.77
C VAL A 194 -4.95 -8.43 8.94
N LEU A 195 -4.44 -7.78 7.88
CA LEU A 195 -3.21 -6.98 7.97
C LEU A 195 -3.45 -5.72 8.81
N ALA A 196 -2.48 -5.33 9.64
CA ALA A 196 -2.59 -4.18 10.53
C ALA A 196 -2.93 -2.88 9.77
N LYS A 197 -2.38 -2.68 8.57
CA LYS A 197 -2.71 -1.55 7.71
C LYS A 197 -4.18 -1.51 7.26
N ASP A 198 -4.88 -2.64 7.33
CA ASP A 198 -6.29 -2.78 6.96
C ASP A 198 -7.23 -2.80 8.18
N CYS A 199 -6.65 -2.85 9.39
CA CYS A 199 -7.41 -2.80 10.63
C CYS A 199 -7.89 -1.38 10.94
N LYS A 200 -9.19 -1.23 11.18
CA LYS A 200 -9.77 -0.04 11.80
C LYS A 200 -9.75 -0.14 13.32
N ARG A 201 -10.02 -1.34 13.84
CA ARG A 201 -10.03 -1.64 15.28
C ARG A 201 -9.93 -3.15 15.53
N VAL A 202 -9.16 -3.52 16.52
CA VAL A 202 -9.13 -4.88 17.06
C VAL A 202 -9.99 -4.94 18.33
N TYR A 203 -10.85 -5.93 18.44
CA TYR A 203 -11.56 -6.33 19.63
C TYR A 203 -10.85 -7.54 20.22
N ALA A 204 -10.52 -7.48 21.51
CA ALA A 204 -9.68 -8.48 22.13
C ALA A 204 -10.13 -8.80 23.54
N ARG A 205 -9.70 -9.95 24.04
CA ARG A 205 -9.76 -10.33 25.44
C ARG A 205 -8.40 -10.11 26.08
N ASP A 206 -8.39 -9.36 27.18
CA ASP A 206 -7.19 -9.07 27.95
C ASP A 206 -6.66 -10.33 28.65
N GLU A 207 -5.42 -10.71 28.38
CA GLU A 207 -4.73 -11.83 29.01
C GLU A 207 -3.72 -11.36 30.08
N SER A 208 -3.39 -10.06 30.11
CA SER A 208 -2.41 -9.47 31.04
C SER A 208 -2.91 -9.40 32.49
N THR A 209 -4.23 -9.45 32.70
CA THR A 209 -4.82 -9.49 34.04
C THR A 209 -4.79 -10.90 34.64
N SER A 210 -3.63 -11.35 35.09
CA SER A 210 -3.56 -12.49 36.00
C SER A 210 -4.16 -12.09 37.35
N ALA A 211 -5.14 -12.85 37.82
CA ALA A 211 -5.83 -12.68 39.09
C ALA A 211 -4.90 -12.91 40.31
N TRP A 212 -3.80 -12.16 40.44
CA TRP A 212 -2.84 -12.26 41.55
C TRP A 212 -2.51 -10.91 42.19
N SER A 213 -3.51 -10.11 42.48
CA SER A 213 -3.34 -9.00 43.43
C SER A 213 -4.41 -9.03 44.52
N ALA A 214 -4.55 -10.19 45.16
CA ALA A 214 -5.30 -10.33 46.39
C ALA A 214 -4.39 -10.96 47.43
N TRP A 215 -3.50 -10.16 48.05
CA TRP A 215 -2.93 -10.33 49.38
C TRP A 215 -2.66 -8.98 50.00
#